data_a5b330b0efd48dfaa878e16f7f2d74a0
#
_entry.id   a5b330b0efd48dfaa878e16f7f2d74a0
#
_cell.length_a   1.000
_cell.length_b   1.000
_cell.length_c   1.000
_cell.angle_alpha   90.00
_cell.angle_beta   90.00
_cell.angle_gamma   90.00
#
_symmetry.space_group_name_H-M   'P 1'
#
loop_
_entity.id
_entity.type
_entity.pdbx_description
1 polymer ?
#
loop_
_entity_poly.entity_id
_entity_poly.type
_entity_poly.pdbx_seq_one_letter_code
_entity_poly.pdbx_strand_id
1 'polypeptide(L)'
;EIDASAETLLLEDDKDLAFTRKVNERYGTSDFLILTYSPREDLLSDSTLNSLRKLSAELLALDRVESIDSILNVPLLESPPKPIKELIKNVPTLESPDIDKVLAKKEFLNSPIYRDNLVSPDFKTTALLINLYDDPLYRELLKKRNSLRKKEKVESLSVAEHKELDKVVVDFKDHRDKMRGVEHNNISKVRAIAEKYRGDAKIFLGGGSMIADDLVTFIRSDLRIFGSAVLVFL
;
A
#
# COMPACT_ATOMS: atom_id res chain seq x y z
N GLU A 1 0.87 -16.82 -21.18
CA GLU A 1 0.28 -15.91 -20.18
C GLU A 1 1.28 -15.78 -19.02
N ILE A 2 1.73 -14.56 -18.71
CA ILE A 2 2.72 -14.32 -17.65
C ILE A 2 1.96 -14.18 -16.34
N ASP A 3 2.14 -15.11 -15.42
CA ASP A 3 1.69 -14.95 -14.05
C ASP A 3 2.70 -14.05 -13.31
N ALA A 4 2.38 -12.77 -13.22
CA ALA A 4 3.20 -11.75 -12.54
C ALA A 4 2.66 -11.44 -11.13
N SER A 5 2.07 -12.43 -10.45
CA SER A 5 1.79 -12.29 -9.03
C SER A 5 3.12 -12.25 -8.28
N ALA A 6 3.23 -11.37 -7.27
CA ALA A 6 4.43 -11.32 -6.42
C ALA A 6 4.76 -12.70 -5.81
N GLU A 7 3.74 -13.57 -5.63
CA GLU A 7 3.90 -14.91 -5.12
C GLU A 7 4.59 -15.89 -6.08
N THR A 8 4.45 -15.72 -7.41
CA THR A 8 5.13 -16.58 -8.38
C THR A 8 6.60 -16.23 -8.56
N LEU A 9 7.00 -15.03 -8.11
CA LEU A 9 8.40 -14.58 -8.11
C LEU A 9 9.15 -15.01 -6.83
N LEU A 10 8.42 -15.51 -5.82
CA LEU A 10 9.00 -15.96 -4.55
C LEU A 10 9.19 -17.48 -4.55
N LEU A 11 10.36 -17.93 -4.10
CA LEU A 11 10.64 -19.34 -3.91
C LEU A 11 9.72 -19.90 -2.81
N GLU A 12 8.90 -20.91 -3.12
CA GLU A 12 7.91 -21.49 -2.19
C GLU A 12 8.52 -22.02 -0.88
N ASP A 13 9.80 -22.37 -0.88
CA ASP A 13 10.51 -22.93 0.28
C ASP A 13 11.32 -21.87 1.08
N ASP A 14 11.10 -20.58 0.78
CA ASP A 14 11.76 -19.50 1.52
C ASP A 14 11.18 -19.37 2.93
N LYS A 15 12.07 -19.42 3.94
CA LYS A 15 11.70 -19.32 5.36
C LYS A 15 11.13 -17.95 5.72
N ASP A 16 11.62 -16.89 5.08
CA ASP A 16 11.15 -15.52 5.30
C ASP A 16 9.75 -15.33 4.71
N LEU A 17 9.47 -15.97 3.57
CA LEU A 17 8.13 -16.02 2.99
C LEU A 17 7.15 -16.77 3.92
N ALA A 18 7.57 -17.90 4.48
CA ALA A 18 6.75 -18.67 5.42
C ALA A 18 6.48 -17.88 6.70
N PHE A 19 7.47 -17.15 7.21
CA PHE A 19 7.30 -16.24 8.35
C PHE A 19 6.36 -15.09 8.02
N THR A 20 6.55 -14.43 6.90
CA THR A 20 5.68 -13.33 6.42
C THR A 20 4.23 -13.78 6.28
N ARG A 21 3.98 -14.96 5.69
CA ARG A 21 2.63 -15.53 5.59
C ARG A 21 2.00 -15.75 6.97
N LYS A 22 2.76 -16.24 7.95
CA LYS A 22 2.28 -16.45 9.33
C LYS A 22 1.95 -15.12 10.03
N VAL A 23 2.75 -14.08 9.81
CA VAL A 23 2.49 -12.73 10.31
C VAL A 23 1.21 -12.18 9.66
N ASN A 24 1.09 -12.32 8.35
CA ASN A 24 -0.06 -11.87 7.59
C ASN A 24 -1.36 -12.59 7.98
N GLU A 25 -1.29 -13.90 8.27
CA GLU A 25 -2.44 -14.66 8.79
C GLU A 25 -2.91 -14.14 10.15
N ARG A 26 -1.98 -13.67 11.00
CA ARG A 26 -2.27 -13.22 12.36
C ARG A 26 -2.74 -11.76 12.44
N TYR A 27 -2.17 -10.90 11.65
CA TYR A 27 -2.37 -9.45 11.75
C TYR A 27 -3.16 -8.87 10.57
N GLY A 28 -3.44 -9.67 9.54
CA GLY A 28 -3.99 -9.21 8.28
C GLY A 28 -2.90 -8.57 7.40
N THR A 29 -3.19 -8.41 6.14
CA THR A 29 -2.43 -7.60 5.20
C THR A 29 -3.40 -6.70 4.50
N SER A 30 -3.33 -5.43 4.79
CA SER A 30 -3.90 -4.45 3.88
C SER A 30 -2.80 -4.00 2.94
N ASP A 31 -3.08 -4.01 1.65
CA ASP A 31 -2.19 -3.37 0.68
C ASP A 31 -2.18 -1.86 0.95
N PHE A 32 -1.01 -1.26 0.77
CA PHE A 32 -0.86 0.17 0.94
C PHE A 32 0.07 0.78 -0.11
N LEU A 33 -0.14 2.06 -0.35
CA LEU A 33 0.79 2.90 -1.09
C LEU A 33 1.41 3.93 -0.15
N ILE A 34 2.64 4.32 -0.43
CA ILE A 34 3.34 5.37 0.31
C ILE A 34 3.55 6.53 -0.66
N LEU A 35 3.05 7.70 -0.28
CA LEU A 35 3.31 8.94 -1.00
C LEU A 35 4.19 9.83 -0.12
N THR A 36 5.42 10.12 -0.56
CA THR A 36 6.28 11.08 0.14
C THR A 36 6.02 12.48 -0.38
N TYR A 37 5.99 13.44 0.53
CA TYR A 37 5.73 14.84 0.25
C TYR A 37 6.82 15.71 0.88
N SER A 38 7.64 16.36 0.05
CA SER A 38 8.71 17.27 0.46
C SER A 38 8.34 18.69 -0.01
N PRO A 39 7.71 19.50 0.82
CA PRO A 39 7.30 20.87 0.46
C PRO A 39 8.51 21.77 0.24
N ARG A 40 8.30 22.88 -0.45
CA ARG A 40 9.31 23.94 -0.59
C ARG A 40 9.42 24.82 0.65
N GLU A 41 8.35 24.87 1.44
CA GLU A 41 8.25 25.60 2.69
C GLU A 41 8.42 24.70 3.91
N ASP A 42 8.30 25.25 5.11
CA ASP A 42 8.31 24.48 6.36
C ASP A 42 7.14 23.47 6.35
N LEU A 43 7.43 22.24 6.84
CA LEU A 43 6.46 21.15 6.85
C LEU A 43 5.21 21.47 7.68
N LEU A 44 5.32 22.31 8.71
CA LEU A 44 4.20 22.74 9.57
C LEU A 44 3.67 24.14 9.22
N SER A 45 4.07 24.72 8.07
CA SER A 45 3.45 25.97 7.60
C SER A 45 1.96 25.71 7.28
N ASP A 46 1.14 26.73 7.47
CA ASP A 46 -0.30 26.63 7.20
C ASP A 46 -0.58 26.32 5.72
N SER A 47 0.25 26.84 4.82
CA SER A 47 0.23 26.55 3.39
C SER A 47 0.44 25.07 3.11
N THR A 48 1.52 24.48 3.68
CA THR A 48 1.85 23.04 3.53
C THR A 48 0.76 22.16 4.12
N LEU A 49 0.30 22.46 5.35
CA LEU A 49 -0.76 21.67 5.98
C LEU A 49 -2.08 21.72 5.19
N ASN A 50 -2.41 22.87 4.61
CA ASN A 50 -3.60 23.00 3.77
C ASN A 50 -3.47 22.21 2.46
N SER A 51 -2.29 22.19 1.83
CA SER A 51 -2.01 21.36 0.66
C SER A 51 -2.10 19.89 0.99
N LEU A 52 -1.57 19.44 2.15
CA LEU A 52 -1.69 18.05 2.61
C LEU A 52 -3.15 17.65 2.89
N ARG A 53 -3.97 18.53 3.48
CA ARG A 53 -5.41 18.28 3.68
C ARG A 53 -6.14 18.05 2.36
N LYS A 54 -5.89 18.93 1.37
CA LYS A 54 -6.52 18.80 0.04
C LYS A 54 -6.07 17.53 -0.65
N LEU A 55 -4.76 17.24 -0.65
CA LEU A 55 -4.21 16.03 -1.22
C LEU A 55 -4.81 14.78 -0.58
N SER A 56 -4.86 14.74 0.76
CA SER A 56 -5.45 13.62 1.50
C SER A 56 -6.95 13.45 1.18
N ALA A 57 -7.70 14.54 1.08
CA ALA A 57 -9.12 14.49 0.75
C ALA A 57 -9.37 13.96 -0.68
N GLU A 58 -8.57 14.41 -1.67
CA GLU A 58 -8.68 13.91 -3.04
C GLU A 58 -8.31 12.42 -3.16
N LEU A 59 -7.29 11.97 -2.44
CA LEU A 59 -6.89 10.58 -2.40
C LEU A 59 -7.93 9.70 -1.69
N LEU A 60 -8.48 10.18 -0.57
CA LEU A 60 -9.50 9.45 0.20
C LEU A 60 -10.83 9.30 -0.57
N ALA A 61 -11.09 10.18 -1.56
CA ALA A 61 -12.26 10.08 -2.42
C ALA A 61 -12.16 8.96 -3.48
N LEU A 62 -11.04 8.27 -3.58
CA LEU A 62 -10.87 7.14 -4.50
C LEU A 62 -11.51 5.87 -3.94
N ASP A 63 -12.21 5.11 -4.79
CA ASP A 63 -13.00 3.93 -4.40
C ASP A 63 -12.18 2.82 -3.69
N ARG A 64 -10.87 2.74 -3.96
CA ARG A 64 -9.99 1.71 -3.38
C ARG A 64 -9.24 2.17 -2.14
N VAL A 65 -9.33 3.44 -1.76
CA VAL A 65 -8.66 3.99 -0.59
C VAL A 65 -9.57 3.88 0.63
N GLU A 66 -9.12 3.15 1.63
CA GLU A 66 -9.84 2.95 2.90
C GLU A 66 -9.55 4.07 3.90
N SER A 67 -8.28 4.39 4.06
CA SER A 67 -7.82 5.44 4.97
C SER A 67 -6.47 6.02 4.54
N ILE A 68 -6.14 7.17 5.10
CA ILE A 68 -4.83 7.79 4.91
C ILE A 68 -4.27 8.17 6.28
N ASP A 69 -3.07 7.67 6.59
CA ASP A 69 -2.32 8.08 7.77
C ASP A 69 -1.23 9.07 7.36
N SER A 70 -1.17 10.20 8.04
CA SER A 70 -0.23 11.29 7.77
C SER A 70 0.05 12.08 9.03
N ILE A 71 0.96 13.04 8.97
CA ILE A 71 1.22 13.95 10.10
C ILE A 71 -0.03 14.70 10.57
N LEU A 72 -1.08 14.80 9.74
CA LEU A 72 -2.32 15.50 10.10
C LEU A 72 -3.14 14.75 11.15
N ASN A 73 -3.23 13.43 11.05
CA ASN A 73 -4.19 12.61 11.78
C ASN A 73 -3.60 11.53 12.68
N VAL A 74 -2.28 11.35 12.68
CA VAL A 74 -1.66 10.41 13.62
C VAL A 74 -1.71 10.94 15.06
N PRO A 75 -1.81 10.04 16.06
CA PRO A 75 -1.87 10.40 17.48
C PRO A 75 -0.64 11.19 17.95
N LEU A 76 -0.85 12.27 18.69
CA LEU A 76 0.19 13.02 19.39
C LEU A 76 -0.02 12.85 20.91
N LEU A 77 0.85 12.09 21.56
CA LEU A 77 0.70 11.71 22.96
C LEU A 77 1.46 12.64 23.92
N GLU A 78 2.43 13.40 23.40
CA GLU A 78 3.31 14.28 24.14
C GLU A 78 3.12 15.77 23.80
N SER A 79 2.10 16.12 23.00
CA SER A 79 1.95 17.47 22.47
C SER A 79 0.55 18.09 22.72
N PRO A 80 0.24 18.58 23.95
CA PRO A 80 1.00 18.51 25.20
C PRO A 80 0.82 17.18 25.93
N PRO A 81 1.74 16.81 26.82
CA PRO A 81 1.59 15.60 27.64
C PRO A 81 0.31 15.66 28.47
N LYS A 82 -0.53 14.65 28.37
CA LYS A 82 -1.78 14.52 29.13
C LYS A 82 -1.84 13.22 29.90
N PRO A 83 -2.59 13.15 31.02
CA PRO A 83 -2.84 11.90 31.70
C PRO A 83 -3.50 10.87 30.76
N ILE A 84 -3.13 9.59 30.87
CA ILE A 84 -3.65 8.51 30.03
C ILE A 84 -5.19 8.47 30.01
N LYS A 85 -5.85 8.78 31.15
CA LYS A 85 -7.31 8.82 31.23
C LYS A 85 -7.96 9.88 30.32
N GLU A 86 -7.26 10.96 30.02
CA GLU A 86 -7.72 12.00 29.11
C GLU A 86 -7.40 11.64 27.65
N LEU A 87 -6.23 11.05 27.41
CA LEU A 87 -5.82 10.57 26.09
C LEU A 87 -6.77 9.48 25.55
N ILE A 88 -7.26 8.58 26.39
CA ILE A 88 -8.24 7.55 25.97
C ILE A 88 -9.54 8.17 25.45
N LYS A 89 -9.93 9.35 25.96
CA LYS A 89 -11.18 10.01 25.54
C LYS A 89 -11.04 10.84 24.28
N ASN A 90 -9.90 11.47 24.10
CA ASN A 90 -9.62 12.32 22.96
C ASN A 90 -8.11 12.38 22.72
N VAL A 91 -7.64 11.60 21.75
CA VAL A 91 -6.23 11.61 21.35
C VAL A 91 -6.00 12.82 20.46
N PRO A 92 -5.12 13.76 20.84
CA PRO A 92 -4.83 14.92 20.00
C PRO A 92 -4.09 14.49 18.73
N THR A 93 -4.33 15.22 17.67
CA THR A 93 -3.62 15.13 16.39
C THR A 93 -3.17 16.54 15.99
N LEU A 94 -2.44 16.66 14.89
CA LEU A 94 -2.05 17.98 14.39
C LEU A 94 -3.27 18.85 13.96
N GLU A 95 -4.41 18.22 13.70
CA GLU A 95 -5.68 18.88 13.39
C GLU A 95 -6.50 19.31 14.63
N SER A 96 -6.03 18.95 15.84
CA SER A 96 -6.72 19.33 17.07
C SER A 96 -6.62 20.84 17.31
N PRO A 97 -7.67 21.49 17.85
CA PRO A 97 -7.60 22.89 18.22
C PRO A 97 -6.50 23.13 19.26
N ASP A 98 -5.83 24.27 19.15
CA ASP A 98 -4.79 24.74 20.09
C ASP A 98 -3.56 23.80 20.22
N ILE A 99 -3.26 23.01 19.18
CA ILE A 99 -2.07 22.19 19.15
C ILE A 99 -0.79 23.03 19.06
N ASP A 100 0.16 22.76 19.95
CA ASP A 100 1.47 23.39 19.90
C ASP A 100 2.34 22.70 18.82
N LYS A 101 2.51 23.39 17.68
CA LYS A 101 3.30 22.90 16.54
C LYS A 101 4.76 22.63 16.88
N VAL A 102 5.33 23.35 17.88
CA VAL A 102 6.73 23.17 18.31
C VAL A 102 6.86 21.87 19.08
N LEU A 103 5.93 21.58 20.00
CA LEU A 103 5.88 20.29 20.71
C LEU A 103 5.59 19.16 19.75
N ALA A 104 4.63 19.30 18.85
CA ALA A 104 4.31 18.30 17.85
C ALA A 104 5.53 17.96 16.96
N LYS A 105 6.29 18.97 16.48
CA LYS A 105 7.52 18.73 15.74
C LYS A 105 8.55 17.94 16.55
N LYS A 106 8.70 18.27 17.83
CA LYS A 106 9.62 17.56 18.72
C LYS A 106 9.17 16.10 18.91
N GLU A 107 7.87 15.85 19.09
CA GLU A 107 7.32 14.50 19.21
C GLU A 107 7.57 13.70 17.93
N PHE A 108 7.26 14.24 16.74
CA PHE A 108 7.53 13.59 15.47
C PHE A 108 8.99 13.17 15.31
N LEU A 109 9.93 14.03 15.71
CA LEU A 109 11.37 13.76 15.58
C LEU A 109 11.93 12.81 16.63
N ASN A 110 11.30 12.70 17.79
CA ASN A 110 11.77 11.85 18.89
C ASN A 110 11.07 10.50 18.96
N SER A 111 9.85 10.40 18.41
CA SER A 111 9.07 9.17 18.43
C SER A 111 9.69 8.10 17.51
N PRO A 112 9.97 6.90 18.03
CA PRO A 112 10.48 5.80 17.21
C PRO A 112 9.43 5.29 16.19
N ILE A 113 8.15 5.67 16.37
CA ILE A 113 7.07 5.31 15.45
C ILE A 113 7.05 6.27 14.26
N TYR A 114 7.32 7.55 14.47
CA TYR A 114 7.17 8.59 13.45
C TYR A 114 8.47 8.95 12.74
N ARG A 115 9.57 9.02 13.50
CA ARG A 115 10.87 9.30 12.93
C ARG A 115 11.29 8.19 11.96
N ASP A 116 11.78 8.56 10.80
CA ASP A 116 12.20 7.68 9.70
C ASP A 116 11.06 6.87 9.04
N ASN A 117 9.85 6.88 9.60
CA ASN A 117 8.67 6.24 9.03
C ASN A 117 7.68 7.24 8.44
N LEU A 118 7.33 8.27 9.21
CA LEU A 118 6.34 9.29 8.83
C LEU A 118 6.99 10.62 8.47
N VAL A 119 8.10 10.96 9.14
CA VAL A 119 8.86 12.19 8.87
C VAL A 119 10.34 11.87 8.71
N SER A 120 11.02 12.60 7.82
CA SER A 120 12.47 12.53 7.67
C SER A 120 13.20 13.11 8.90
N PRO A 121 14.44 12.65 9.20
CA PRO A 121 15.23 13.17 10.33
C PRO A 121 15.48 14.68 10.30
N ASP A 122 15.53 15.26 9.12
CA ASP A 122 15.69 16.73 8.91
C ASP A 122 14.36 17.47 8.91
N PHE A 123 13.23 16.76 9.10
CA PHE A 123 11.87 17.27 9.10
C PHE A 123 11.47 18.06 7.82
N LYS A 124 12.03 17.67 6.67
CA LYS A 124 11.72 18.28 5.37
C LYS A 124 10.77 17.48 4.52
N THR A 125 10.56 16.21 4.87
CA THR A 125 9.71 15.28 4.13
C THR A 125 8.75 14.59 5.07
N THR A 126 7.51 14.42 4.65
CA THR A 126 6.54 13.54 5.32
C THR A 126 6.05 12.47 4.36
N ALA A 127 5.56 11.38 4.91
CA ALA A 127 4.86 10.33 4.19
C ALA A 127 3.35 10.42 4.44
N LEU A 128 2.59 10.04 3.42
CA LEU A 128 1.17 9.67 3.53
C LEU A 128 1.10 8.17 3.26
N LEU A 129 0.63 7.42 4.23
CA LEU A 129 0.34 6.00 4.08
C LEU A 129 -1.10 5.87 3.58
N ILE A 130 -1.26 5.43 2.36
CA ILE A 130 -2.56 5.27 1.69
C ILE A 130 -2.96 3.81 1.83
N ASN A 131 -3.82 3.51 2.79
CA ASN A 131 -4.33 2.17 3.03
C ASN A 131 -5.41 1.83 2.01
N LEU A 132 -5.32 0.67 1.39
CA LEU A 132 -6.27 0.21 0.39
C LEU A 132 -7.26 -0.77 1.01
N TYR A 133 -8.51 -0.77 0.52
CA TYR A 133 -9.48 -1.78 0.93
C TYR A 133 -8.97 -3.18 0.65
N ASP A 134 -9.12 -4.02 1.65
CA ASP A 134 -8.80 -5.43 1.58
C ASP A 134 -9.64 -6.18 0.52
N ASP A 135 -9.11 -7.29 0.04
CA ASP A 135 -9.80 -8.21 -0.86
C ASP A 135 -9.99 -9.59 -0.18
N PRO A 136 -11.06 -9.77 0.59
CA PRO A 136 -11.30 -11.01 1.31
C PRO A 136 -11.51 -12.19 0.38
N LEU A 137 -12.09 -12.00 -0.81
CA LEU A 137 -12.28 -13.07 -1.78
C LEU A 137 -10.95 -13.55 -2.36
N TYR A 138 -10.03 -12.63 -2.67
CA TYR A 138 -8.67 -12.98 -3.09
C TYR A 138 -7.99 -13.86 -2.05
N ARG A 139 -8.04 -13.46 -0.76
CA ARG A 139 -7.43 -14.22 0.33
C ARG A 139 -8.06 -15.60 0.52
N GLU A 140 -9.37 -15.69 0.43
CA GLU A 140 -10.08 -16.97 0.55
C GLU A 140 -9.69 -17.93 -0.56
N LEU A 141 -9.76 -17.49 -1.81
CA LEU A 141 -9.40 -18.28 -2.99
C LEU A 141 -7.92 -18.69 -2.95
N LEU A 142 -7.03 -17.77 -2.56
CA LEU A 142 -5.60 -18.03 -2.40
C LEU A 142 -5.33 -19.10 -1.34
N LYS A 143 -5.91 -18.95 -0.14
CA LYS A 143 -5.77 -19.91 0.96
C LYS A 143 -6.27 -21.29 0.56
N LYS A 144 -7.42 -21.37 -0.08
CA LYS A 144 -8.04 -22.61 -0.53
C LYS A 144 -7.16 -23.30 -1.59
N ARG A 145 -6.71 -22.57 -2.62
CA ARG A 145 -5.79 -23.05 -3.65
C ARG A 145 -4.50 -23.61 -3.03
N ASN A 146 -3.88 -22.84 -2.15
CA ASN A 146 -2.60 -23.21 -1.54
C ASN A 146 -2.75 -24.42 -0.60
N SER A 147 -3.86 -24.56 0.12
CA SER A 147 -4.11 -25.72 0.98
C SER A 147 -4.25 -27.01 0.17
N LEU A 148 -4.99 -26.98 -0.95
CA LEU A 148 -5.15 -28.12 -1.85
C LEU A 148 -3.84 -28.49 -2.54
N ARG A 149 -3.08 -27.50 -3.04
CA ARG A 149 -1.75 -27.75 -3.63
C ARG A 149 -0.74 -28.31 -2.64
N LYS A 150 -0.78 -27.85 -1.38
CA LYS A 150 0.07 -28.40 -0.33
C LYS A 150 -0.29 -29.87 -0.03
N LYS A 151 -1.59 -30.17 0.02
CA LYS A 151 -2.06 -31.55 0.18
C LYS A 151 -1.61 -32.44 -0.98
N GLU A 152 -1.74 -31.96 -2.22
CA GLU A 152 -1.31 -32.68 -3.44
C GLU A 152 0.18 -33.04 -3.43
N LYS A 153 1.05 -32.19 -2.84
CA LYS A 153 2.49 -32.46 -2.71
C LYS A 153 2.83 -33.56 -1.70
N VAL A 154 1.97 -33.79 -0.72
CA VAL A 154 2.22 -34.73 0.40
C VAL A 154 1.45 -36.05 0.21
N GLU A 155 0.25 -35.97 -0.34
CA GLU A 155 -0.65 -37.10 -0.54
C GLU A 155 -1.47 -36.91 -1.82
N SER A 156 -1.97 -38.01 -2.39
CA SER A 156 -2.84 -37.92 -3.57
C SER A 156 -4.18 -37.30 -3.22
N LEU A 157 -4.62 -36.33 -4.02
CA LEU A 157 -5.97 -35.77 -3.91
C LEU A 157 -7.02 -36.77 -4.38
N SER A 158 -8.18 -36.79 -3.77
CA SER A 158 -9.36 -37.46 -4.26
C SER A 158 -9.88 -36.82 -5.56
N VAL A 159 -10.71 -37.51 -6.32
CA VAL A 159 -11.34 -36.99 -7.55
C VAL A 159 -12.14 -35.69 -7.26
N ALA A 160 -12.79 -35.62 -6.11
CA ALA A 160 -13.54 -34.43 -5.69
C ALA A 160 -12.61 -33.25 -5.41
N GLU A 161 -11.48 -33.47 -4.73
CA GLU A 161 -10.49 -32.47 -4.42
C GLU A 161 -9.75 -31.94 -5.66
N HIS A 162 -9.46 -32.80 -6.64
CA HIS A 162 -8.93 -32.37 -7.94
C HIS A 162 -9.90 -31.41 -8.65
N LYS A 163 -11.19 -31.80 -8.72
CA LYS A 163 -12.23 -30.91 -9.27
C LYS A 163 -12.34 -29.59 -8.55
N GLU A 164 -12.21 -29.62 -7.23
CA GLU A 164 -12.24 -28.42 -6.40
C GLU A 164 -11.02 -27.54 -6.65
N LEU A 165 -9.83 -28.13 -6.75
CA LEU A 165 -8.59 -27.41 -7.09
C LEU A 165 -8.69 -26.75 -8.46
N ASP A 166 -9.13 -27.47 -9.49
CA ASP A 166 -9.32 -26.93 -10.83
C ASP A 166 -10.26 -25.71 -10.83
N LYS A 167 -11.40 -25.85 -10.12
CA LYS A 167 -12.36 -24.75 -9.99
C LYS A 167 -11.75 -23.53 -9.28
N VAL A 168 -11.11 -23.74 -8.14
CA VAL A 168 -10.49 -22.66 -7.36
C VAL A 168 -9.37 -21.98 -8.14
N VAL A 169 -8.60 -22.70 -8.93
CA VAL A 169 -7.55 -22.12 -9.79
C VAL A 169 -8.17 -21.20 -10.85
N VAL A 170 -9.28 -21.59 -11.46
CA VAL A 170 -10.01 -20.74 -12.43
C VAL A 170 -10.60 -19.51 -11.75
N ASP A 171 -11.35 -19.71 -10.66
CA ASP A 171 -12.00 -18.62 -9.91
C ASP A 171 -10.95 -17.61 -9.39
N PHE A 172 -9.82 -18.10 -8.88
CA PHE A 172 -8.71 -17.26 -8.44
C PHE A 172 -8.12 -16.43 -9.58
N LYS A 173 -7.87 -17.07 -10.73
CA LYS A 173 -7.32 -16.40 -11.91
C LYS A 173 -8.25 -15.30 -12.39
N ASP A 174 -9.53 -15.58 -12.55
CA ASP A 174 -10.53 -14.64 -13.06
C ASP A 174 -10.68 -13.45 -12.11
N HIS A 175 -10.76 -13.70 -10.80
CA HIS A 175 -10.84 -12.65 -9.80
C HIS A 175 -9.57 -11.78 -9.78
N ARG A 176 -8.39 -12.41 -9.75
CA ARG A 176 -7.10 -11.72 -9.80
C ARG A 176 -6.97 -10.82 -11.03
N ASP A 177 -7.34 -11.32 -12.22
CA ASP A 177 -7.20 -10.58 -13.46
C ASP A 177 -8.15 -9.37 -13.51
N LYS A 178 -9.35 -9.52 -12.93
CA LYS A 178 -10.30 -8.43 -12.73
C LYS A 178 -9.72 -7.37 -11.78
N MET A 179 -9.24 -7.80 -10.61
CA MET A 179 -8.70 -6.89 -9.59
C MET A 179 -7.45 -6.17 -10.06
N ARG A 180 -6.59 -6.81 -10.87
CA ARG A 180 -5.44 -6.14 -11.48
C ARG A 180 -5.84 -4.92 -12.31
N GLY A 181 -6.92 -4.99 -13.07
CA GLY A 181 -7.44 -3.85 -13.82
C GLY A 181 -7.91 -2.71 -12.90
N VAL A 182 -8.56 -3.07 -11.80
CA VAL A 182 -9.03 -2.10 -10.78
C VAL A 182 -7.84 -1.42 -10.10
N GLU A 183 -6.82 -2.18 -9.70
CA GLU A 183 -5.60 -1.65 -9.05
C GLU A 183 -4.81 -0.75 -10.00
N HIS A 184 -4.59 -1.16 -11.25
CA HIS A 184 -3.94 -0.33 -12.26
C HIS A 184 -4.63 1.02 -12.43
N ASN A 185 -5.95 1.02 -12.51
CA ASN A 185 -6.73 2.26 -12.62
C ASN A 185 -6.61 3.13 -11.36
N ASN A 186 -6.65 2.50 -10.18
CA ASN A 186 -6.47 3.20 -8.90
C ASN A 186 -5.09 3.86 -8.79
N ILE A 187 -4.01 3.12 -9.09
CA ILE A 187 -2.64 3.64 -9.11
C ILE A 187 -2.50 4.81 -10.09
N SER A 188 -3.11 4.70 -11.27
CA SER A 188 -3.12 5.77 -12.27
C SER A 188 -3.83 7.03 -11.74
N LYS A 189 -4.96 6.89 -11.04
CA LYS A 189 -5.67 8.01 -10.41
C LYS A 189 -4.84 8.64 -9.28
N VAL A 190 -4.20 7.82 -8.43
CA VAL A 190 -3.30 8.33 -7.37
C VAL A 190 -2.15 9.15 -7.98
N ARG A 191 -1.54 8.66 -9.06
CA ARG A 191 -0.49 9.40 -9.80
C ARG A 191 -1.02 10.73 -10.36
N ALA A 192 -2.20 10.72 -10.97
CA ALA A 192 -2.81 11.93 -11.52
C ALA A 192 -3.12 12.97 -10.43
N ILE A 193 -3.57 12.54 -9.26
CA ILE A 193 -3.76 13.43 -8.10
C ILE A 193 -2.42 13.98 -7.63
N ALA A 194 -1.42 13.11 -7.39
CA ALA A 194 -0.09 13.54 -6.95
C ALA A 194 0.55 14.56 -7.89
N GLU A 195 0.35 14.43 -9.21
CA GLU A 195 0.90 15.34 -10.21
C GLU A 195 0.41 16.78 -10.04
N LYS A 196 -0.84 16.99 -9.59
CA LYS A 196 -1.40 18.33 -9.34
C LYS A 196 -0.63 19.11 -8.27
N TYR A 197 0.02 18.41 -7.34
CA TYR A 197 0.73 18.99 -6.20
C TYR A 197 2.25 19.09 -6.40
N ARG A 198 2.79 18.65 -7.55
CA ARG A 198 4.24 18.76 -7.84
C ARG A 198 4.76 20.19 -7.97
N GLY A 199 3.87 21.14 -8.21
CA GLY A 199 4.22 22.56 -8.17
C GLY A 199 4.65 23.04 -6.79
N ASP A 200 4.05 22.51 -5.74
CA ASP A 200 4.22 22.90 -4.34
C ASP A 200 5.25 22.04 -3.61
N ALA A 201 5.43 20.79 -4.05
CA ALA A 201 6.29 19.83 -3.38
C ALA A 201 6.96 18.84 -4.34
N LYS A 202 8.06 18.26 -3.90
CA LYS A 202 8.63 17.06 -4.53
C LYS A 202 7.90 15.83 -4.00
N ILE A 203 7.29 15.08 -4.91
CA ILE A 203 6.41 13.95 -4.56
C ILE A 203 6.93 12.68 -5.21
N PHE A 204 7.01 11.60 -4.43
CA PHE A 204 7.24 10.24 -4.91
C PHE A 204 6.13 9.32 -4.42
N LEU A 205 5.76 8.39 -5.27
CA LEU A 205 4.83 7.31 -4.95
C LEU A 205 5.60 5.99 -4.94
N GLY A 206 5.34 5.17 -3.94
CA GLY A 206 5.90 3.83 -3.75
C GLY A 206 4.85 2.87 -3.22
N GLY A 207 5.20 1.59 -3.15
CA GLY A 207 4.33 0.53 -2.61
C GLY A 207 4.45 -0.77 -3.42
N GLY A 208 4.16 -1.90 -2.77
CA GLY A 208 4.29 -3.22 -3.38
C GLY A 208 3.40 -3.39 -4.61
N SER A 209 2.13 -3.01 -4.50
CA SER A 209 1.14 -3.06 -5.58
C SER A 209 1.52 -2.17 -6.77
N MET A 210 2.09 -0.98 -6.52
CA MET A 210 2.59 -0.11 -7.58
C MET A 210 3.77 -0.72 -8.33
N ILE A 211 4.74 -1.30 -7.60
CA ILE A 211 5.91 -1.95 -8.21
C ILE A 211 5.47 -3.14 -9.07
N ALA A 212 4.51 -3.94 -8.58
CA ALA A 212 3.96 -5.05 -9.34
C ALA A 212 3.23 -4.58 -10.61
N ASP A 213 2.45 -3.51 -10.53
CA ASP A 213 1.76 -2.90 -11.69
C ASP A 213 2.75 -2.39 -12.74
N ASP A 214 3.79 -1.67 -12.31
CA ASP A 214 4.85 -1.16 -13.19
C ASP A 214 5.60 -2.32 -13.87
N LEU A 215 5.97 -3.36 -13.12
CA LEU A 215 6.66 -4.53 -13.67
C LEU A 215 5.83 -5.21 -14.77
N VAL A 216 4.53 -5.43 -14.54
CA VAL A 216 3.63 -6.00 -15.56
C VAL A 216 3.53 -5.09 -16.78
N THR A 217 3.45 -3.79 -16.58
CA THR A 217 3.36 -2.81 -17.65
C THR A 217 4.64 -2.78 -18.50
N PHE A 218 5.81 -2.81 -17.86
CA PHE A 218 7.11 -2.90 -18.56
C PHE A 218 7.24 -4.19 -19.36
N ILE A 219 6.96 -5.35 -18.75
CA ILE A 219 7.01 -6.65 -19.44
C ILE A 219 6.10 -6.65 -20.67
N ARG A 220 4.88 -6.14 -20.57
CA ARG A 220 3.95 -6.05 -21.71
C ARG A 220 4.47 -5.12 -22.80
N SER A 221 5.07 -4.00 -22.43
CA SER A 221 5.67 -3.05 -23.35
C SER A 221 6.84 -3.69 -24.10
N ASP A 222 7.74 -4.35 -23.38
CA ASP A 222 8.91 -5.02 -23.95
C ASP A 222 8.50 -6.15 -24.91
N LEU A 223 7.54 -6.98 -24.50
CA LEU A 223 7.01 -8.04 -25.39
C LEU A 223 6.40 -7.46 -26.67
N ARG A 224 5.73 -6.30 -26.60
CA ARG A 224 5.18 -5.64 -27.79
C ARG A 224 6.29 -5.11 -28.69
N ILE A 225 7.31 -4.48 -28.13
CA ILE A 225 8.47 -3.95 -28.89
C ILE A 225 9.24 -5.09 -29.53
N PHE A 226 9.64 -6.11 -28.77
CA PHE A 226 10.37 -7.26 -29.29
C PHE A 226 9.54 -8.07 -30.30
N GLY A 227 8.24 -8.30 -29.99
CA GLY A 227 7.35 -8.99 -30.91
C GLY A 227 7.19 -8.27 -32.25
N SER A 228 7.05 -6.95 -32.24
CA SER A 228 6.99 -6.15 -33.48
C SER A 228 8.33 -6.15 -34.24
N ALA A 229 9.46 -6.12 -33.52
CA ALA A 229 10.79 -6.21 -34.17
C ALA A 229 10.98 -7.56 -34.88
N VAL A 230 10.62 -8.68 -34.25
CA VAL A 230 10.68 -10.02 -34.87
C VAL A 230 9.81 -10.08 -36.13
N LEU A 231 8.59 -9.49 -36.10
CA LEU A 231 7.72 -9.45 -37.29
C LEU A 231 8.27 -8.61 -38.46
N VAL A 232 9.12 -7.62 -38.17
CA VAL A 232 9.77 -6.79 -39.23
C VAL A 232 10.95 -7.50 -39.86
N PHE A 233 11.61 -8.42 -39.13
CA PHE A 233 12.79 -9.16 -39.64
C PHE A 233 12.46 -10.55 -40.19
N LEU A 234 11.21 -11.00 -40.12
CA LEU A 234 10.65 -12.19 -40.79
C LEU A 234 9.99 -11.82 -42.12
#